data_be85421941aa2964820076c8bf930002
#
_entry.id   be85421941aa2964820076c8bf930002
#
_cell.length_a   1.000
_cell.length_b   1.000
_cell.length_c   1.000
_cell.angle_alpha   90.00
_cell.angle_beta   90.00
_cell.angle_gamma   90.00
#
_symmetry.space_group_name_H-M   'P 1'
#
loop_
_entity.id
_entity.type
_entity.pdbx_description
1 polymer ?
#
loop_
_entity_poly.entity_id
_entity_poly.type
_entity_poly.pdbx_seq_one_letter_code
_entity_poly.pdbx_strand_id
1 'polypeptide(L)' 'MAEPLAAKNDRPRFRSVADTAAILCMSEVTLYRAIHAGQFPAIKVRGRFVIPARAIDDMEASALTYGLVDASNYALRPAG' A
#
# COMPACT_ATOMS: atom_id res chain seq x y z
N MET A 1 20.82 2.44 21.12
CA MET A 1 20.57 2.52 20.65
C MET A 1 20.06 1.92 19.60
N ALA A 2 19.68 1.35 19.43
CA ALA A 2 19.22 0.73 18.49
C ALA A 2 18.56 1.44 17.56
N GLU A 3 18.29 2.31 17.81
CA GLU A 3 17.65 3.02 17.05
C GLU A 3 18.27 3.37 15.89
N PRO A 4 19.35 3.36 15.77
CA PRO A 4 19.92 3.77 14.57
C PRO A 4 19.37 2.98 13.48
N LEU A 5 19.24 1.75 13.73
CA LEU A 5 18.71 0.99 12.79
C LEU A 5 17.39 1.40 12.49
N ALA A 6 16.66 1.64 13.45
CA ALA A 6 15.35 2.05 13.23
C ALA A 6 15.37 3.31 12.49
N ALA A 7 16.24 4.14 12.76
CA ALA A 7 16.23 5.38 12.11
C ALA A 7 16.49 5.24 10.67
N LYS A 8 17.38 4.40 10.28
CA LYS A 8 17.62 4.27 8.97
C LYS A 8 16.56 3.64 8.32
N ASN A 9 15.87 2.77 8.87
CA ASN A 9 14.80 2.10 8.27
C ASN A 9 13.59 2.51 8.92
N ASP A 10 13.48 3.77 9.22
CA ASP A 10 12.37 4.23 9.97
C ASP A 10 11.09 4.13 9.25
N ARG A 11 11.03 3.77 8.03
CA ARG A 11 9.77 3.60 7.37
C ARG A 11 9.20 2.25 7.72
N PRO A 12 7.97 2.19 8.19
CA PRO A 12 7.34 0.90 8.48
C PRO A 12 7.19 0.13 7.20
N ARG A 13 7.28 -1.15 7.29
CA ARG A 13 7.11 -2.01 6.11
C ARG A 13 5.66 -2.10 5.69
N PHE A 14 4.76 -1.89 6.62
CA PHE A 14 3.34 -1.95 6.33
C PHE A 14 2.67 -0.72 6.90
N ARG A 15 1.59 -0.31 6.29
CA ARG A 15 0.84 0.83 6.74
C ARG A 15 -0.60 0.43 6.96
N SER A 16 -1.28 1.13 7.84
CA SER A 16 -2.70 0.89 8.06
C SER A 16 -3.49 1.45 6.89
N VAL A 17 -4.75 1.07 6.81
CA VAL A 17 -5.63 1.62 5.79
C VAL A 17 -5.75 3.12 5.98
N ALA A 18 -5.85 3.59 7.22
CA ALA A 18 -5.97 5.02 7.47
C ALA A 18 -4.74 5.78 6.99
N ASP A 19 -3.56 5.27 7.30
CA ASP A 19 -2.34 5.93 6.88
C ASP A 19 -2.21 5.93 5.36
N THR A 20 -2.54 4.82 4.74
CA THR A 20 -2.44 4.70 3.30
C THR A 20 -3.41 5.65 2.61
N ALA A 21 -4.64 5.74 3.13
CA ALA A 21 -5.60 6.66 2.55
C ALA A 21 -5.11 8.09 2.63
N ALA A 22 -4.50 8.45 3.75
CA ALA A 22 -3.96 9.79 3.89
C ALA A 22 -2.83 10.04 2.89
N ILE A 23 -1.95 9.07 2.71
CA ILE A 23 -0.87 9.21 1.76
C ILE A 23 -1.40 9.39 0.35
N LEU A 24 -2.45 8.66 0.02
CA LEU A 24 -3.02 8.72 -1.32
C LEU A 24 -4.05 9.83 -1.47
N CYS A 25 -4.26 10.61 -0.42
CA CYS A 25 -5.20 11.74 -0.45
C CYS A 25 -6.62 11.29 -0.78
N MET A 26 -7.06 10.20 -0.19
CA MET A 26 -8.39 9.70 -0.45
C MET A 26 -9.04 9.29 0.86
N SER A 27 -10.33 9.04 0.85
CA SER A 27 -11.01 8.67 2.07
C SER A 27 -10.75 7.21 2.40
N GLU A 28 -10.78 6.91 3.69
CA GLU A 28 -10.60 5.56 4.14
C GLU A 28 -11.67 4.63 3.58
N VAL A 29 -12.89 5.13 3.50
CA VAL A 29 -13.99 4.32 2.99
C VAL A 29 -13.74 3.92 1.54
N THR A 30 -13.26 4.85 0.74
CA THR A 30 -12.98 4.55 -0.65
C THR A 30 -11.88 3.51 -0.76
N LEU A 31 -10.84 3.65 0.07
CA LEU A 31 -9.75 2.70 0.03
C LEU A 31 -10.22 1.33 0.48
N TYR A 32 -11.03 1.26 1.52
CA TYR A 32 -11.56 -0.01 1.98
C TYR A 32 -12.37 -0.69 0.89
N ARG A 33 -13.16 0.09 0.15
CA ARG A 33 -13.94 -0.50 -0.93
C ARG A 33 -13.05 -1.06 -2.01
N ALA A 34 -11.98 -0.36 -2.33
CA ALA A 34 -11.05 -0.85 -3.34
C ALA A 34 -10.38 -2.14 -2.87
N ILE A 35 -10.01 -2.21 -1.60
CA ILE A 35 -9.39 -3.40 -1.06
C ILE A 35 -10.36 -4.57 -1.11
N HIS A 36 -11.60 -4.35 -0.67
CA HIS A 36 -12.58 -5.42 -0.68
C HIS A 36 -12.92 -5.88 -2.09
N ALA A 37 -12.83 -5.00 -3.05
CA ALA A 37 -13.10 -5.36 -4.42
C ALA A 37 -11.90 -6.01 -5.11
N GLY A 38 -10.80 -6.15 -4.38
CA GLY A 38 -9.60 -6.75 -4.97
C GLY A 38 -8.88 -5.84 -5.93
N GLN A 39 -9.07 -4.53 -5.77
CA GLN A 39 -8.47 -3.56 -6.66
C GLN A 39 -7.33 -2.77 -6.04
N PHE A 40 -6.87 -3.18 -4.89
CA PHE A 40 -5.75 -2.51 -4.24
C PHE A 40 -4.97 -3.56 -3.45
N PRO A 41 -3.64 -3.51 -3.50
CA PRO A 41 -2.85 -4.53 -2.82
C PRO A 41 -2.93 -4.37 -1.31
N ALA A 42 -3.22 -5.44 -0.62
CA ALA A 42 -3.30 -5.43 0.83
C ALA A 42 -3.15 -6.84 1.35
N ILE A 43 -2.74 -6.93 2.60
CA ILE A 43 -2.64 -8.22 3.28
C ILE A 43 -3.70 -8.23 4.36
N LYS A 44 -4.47 -9.29 4.41
CA LYS A 44 -5.51 -9.42 5.41
C LYS A 44 -5.01 -10.34 6.51
N VAL A 45 -5.06 -9.83 7.74
CA VAL A 45 -4.67 -10.62 8.89
C VAL A 45 -5.79 -10.55 9.90
N ARG A 46 -6.49 -11.64 10.07
CA ARG A 46 -7.58 -11.72 11.04
C ARG A 46 -8.59 -10.59 10.87
N GLY A 47 -8.99 -10.35 9.67
CA GLY A 47 -10.01 -9.34 9.42
C GLY A 47 -9.48 -7.93 9.28
N ARG A 48 -8.20 -7.71 9.55
CA ARG A 48 -7.63 -6.40 9.41
C ARG A 48 -6.78 -6.35 8.16
N PHE A 49 -6.72 -5.20 7.54
CA PHE A 49 -5.90 -5.04 6.35
C PHE A 49 -4.70 -4.16 6.65
N VAL A 50 -3.55 -4.56 6.11
CA VAL A 50 -2.37 -3.70 6.13
C VAL A 50 -1.85 -3.64 4.72
N ILE A 51 -1.23 -2.54 4.37
CA ILE A 51 -0.78 -2.32 3.01
C ILE A 51 0.74 -2.29 2.98
N PRO A 52 1.38 -3.07 2.12
CA PRO A 52 2.84 -3.03 2.04
C PRO A 52 3.27 -1.65 1.58
N ALA A 53 4.12 -1.02 2.34
CA ALA A 53 4.60 0.32 1.98
C ALA A 53 5.32 0.28 0.64
N ARG A 54 5.98 -0.82 0.36
CA ARG A 54 6.70 -0.94 -0.89
C ARG A 54 5.76 -0.91 -2.10
N ALA A 55 4.55 -1.41 -1.96
CA ALA A 55 3.60 -1.37 -3.05
C ALA A 55 3.28 0.08 -3.42
N ILE A 56 3.19 0.93 -2.42
CA ILE A 56 2.91 2.33 -2.67
C ILE A 56 4.12 2.96 -3.37
N ASP A 57 5.32 2.64 -2.91
CA ASP A 57 6.52 3.17 -3.53
C ASP A 57 6.63 2.72 -4.99
N ASP A 58 6.31 1.45 -5.25
CA ASP A 58 6.40 0.92 -6.59
C ASP A 58 5.38 1.57 -7.51
N MET A 59 4.17 1.81 -7.01
CA MET A 59 3.16 2.48 -7.81
C MET A 59 3.59 3.90 -8.13
N GLU A 60 4.19 4.57 -7.16
CA GLU A 60 4.66 5.93 -7.39
C GLU A 60 5.76 5.93 -8.44
N ALA A 61 6.71 5.04 -8.32
CA ALA A 61 7.81 4.98 -9.27
C ALA A 61 7.30 4.68 -10.67
N SER A 62 6.32 3.78 -10.77
CA SER A 62 5.76 3.43 -12.07
C SER A 62 5.01 4.61 -12.67
N ALA A 63 4.29 5.34 -11.84
CA ALA A 63 3.56 6.48 -12.36
C ALA A 63 4.51 7.56 -12.86
N LEU A 64 5.63 7.73 -12.18
CA LEU A 64 6.60 8.72 -12.61
C LEU A 64 7.29 8.30 -13.90
N THR A 65 7.39 7.02 -14.14
CA THR A 65 8.06 6.50 -15.32
C THR A 65 7.12 6.38 -16.52
N TYR A 66 5.95 5.84 -16.27
CA TYR A 66 5.04 5.50 -17.37
C TYR A 66 3.80 6.37 -17.48
N GLY A 67 3.58 7.23 -16.53
CA GLY A 67 2.42 8.09 -16.54
C GLY A 67 1.33 7.56 -15.64
N LEU A 68 0.32 6.97 -16.18
CA LEU A 68 -0.81 6.50 -15.39
C LEU A 68 -0.61 5.07 -14.93
N VAL A 69 -0.94 4.81 -13.69
CA VAL A 69 -0.87 3.47 -13.14
C VAL A 69 -2.18 3.15 -12.44
N ASP A 70 -2.70 1.97 -12.65
CA ASP A 70 -3.92 1.55 -11.99
C ASP A 70 -3.53 0.63 -10.84
N ALA A 71 -3.94 0.99 -9.63
CA ALA A 71 -3.58 0.21 -8.45
C ALA A 71 -4.07 -1.23 -8.53
N SER A 72 -5.13 -1.48 -9.27
CA SER A 72 -5.64 -2.84 -9.35
C SER A 72 -4.62 -3.79 -9.98
N ASN A 73 -3.71 -3.27 -10.76
CA ASN A 73 -2.68 -4.12 -11.36
C ASN A 73 -1.73 -4.64 -10.31
N TYR A 74 -1.60 -3.94 -9.20
CA TYR A 74 -0.72 -4.38 -8.13
C TYR A 74 -1.42 -5.34 -7.19
N ALA A 75 -2.73 -5.38 -7.24
CA ALA A 75 -3.49 -6.30 -6.43
C ALA A 75 -3.59 -7.67 -7.09
N LEU A 76 -3.37 -7.74 -8.38
CA LEU A 76 -3.47 -9.01 -9.05
C LEU A 76 -2.37 -9.91 -8.58
N ARG A 77 -2.72 -11.17 -8.33
CA ARG A 77 -1.74 -12.08 -7.92
C ARG A 77 -1.50 -13.04 -8.97
N PRO A 78 -0.31 -13.45 -9.16
CA PRO A 78 -0.03 -14.46 -10.14
C PRO A 78 -0.76 -15.69 -9.74
N ALA A 79 -1.17 -16.41 -10.66
CA ALA A 79 -1.91 -17.58 -10.39
C ALA A 79 -1.12 -18.52 -9.59
N GLY A 80 -0.14 -18.60 -9.42
CA GLY A 80 0.52 -19.59 -8.65
C GLY A 80 0.54 -19.38 -7.24
#